data_fd792a5b609ce3a4152120a223d25277
#
_entry.id   fd792a5b609ce3a4152120a223d25277
#
_cell.length_a   1.000
_cell.length_b   1.000
_cell.length_c   1.000
_cell.angle_alpha   90.00
_cell.angle_beta   90.00
_cell.angle_gamma   90.00
#
_symmetry.space_group_name_H-M   'P 1'
#
loop_
_entity.id
_entity.type
_entity.pdbx_description
1 polymer ?
#
loop_
_entity_poly.entity_id
_entity_poly.type
_entity_poly.pdbx_seq_one_letter_code
_entity_poly.pdbx_strand_id
1 'polypeptide(L)'
;DATSNCDLSTSFERDNVIISVLTALFVGLILLFTFQSAGLPFLLVLTIQGSIWINFSMPYLTGSTMYFLSYLVVSSIQMGATIDYAIVITSRYLALRKEMADRKKAVTEALNQSFPTIITSGTILTSAGFVIGYLTNNAVIASLGKVLGRGTLISIILVMTVLPQLLLLGDKLIDRTELTRS
;
A
#
# COMPACT_ATOMS: atom_id res chain seq x y z
N ASP A 1 18.73 14.53 -30.13
CA ASP A 1 17.77 13.48 -29.65
C ASP A 1 18.26 12.73 -28.40
N ALA A 2 19.57 12.51 -28.22
CA ALA A 2 20.12 11.83 -27.04
C ALA A 2 20.07 12.71 -25.76
N THR A 3 20.29 13.99 -25.88
CA THR A 3 20.20 14.98 -24.80
C THR A 3 18.77 15.14 -24.28
N SER A 4 17.79 15.16 -25.18
CA SER A 4 16.36 15.24 -24.83
C SER A 4 15.89 14.01 -24.03
N ASN A 5 16.37 12.81 -24.37
CA ASN A 5 16.03 11.59 -23.65
C ASN A 5 16.71 11.52 -22.27
N CYS A 6 17.91 12.07 -22.13
CA CYS A 6 18.62 12.13 -20.86
C CYS A 6 17.99 13.16 -19.90
N ASP A 7 17.62 14.33 -20.42
CA ASP A 7 16.93 15.37 -19.65
C ASP A 7 15.52 14.92 -19.20
N LEU A 8 14.82 14.18 -20.07
CA LEU A 8 13.54 13.56 -19.71
C LEU A 8 13.72 12.54 -18.60
N SER A 9 14.70 11.63 -18.66
CA SER A 9 14.90 10.61 -17.65
C SER A 9 15.26 11.19 -16.27
N THR A 10 16.11 12.21 -16.22
CA THR A 10 16.50 12.87 -14.96
C THR A 10 15.36 13.70 -14.35
N SER A 11 14.57 14.38 -15.19
CA SER A 11 13.37 15.08 -14.72
C SER A 11 12.33 14.09 -14.18
N PHE A 12 12.18 12.95 -14.82
CA PHE A 12 11.24 11.90 -14.40
C PHE A 12 11.62 11.23 -13.09
N GLU A 13 12.90 10.97 -12.85
CA GLU A 13 13.36 10.42 -11.56
C GLU A 13 13.07 11.39 -10.41
N ARG A 14 13.30 12.67 -10.63
CA ARG A 14 13.03 13.71 -9.64
C ARG A 14 11.53 13.87 -9.37
N ASP A 15 10.72 13.93 -10.42
CA ASP A 15 9.25 14.06 -10.30
C ASP A 15 8.66 12.85 -9.59
N ASN A 16 9.16 11.65 -9.85
CA ASN A 16 8.72 10.44 -9.18
C ASN A 16 9.01 10.44 -7.69
N VAL A 17 10.20 10.88 -7.27
CA VAL A 17 10.55 11.02 -5.84
C VAL A 17 9.64 12.06 -5.19
N ILE A 18 9.41 13.21 -5.84
CA ILE A 18 8.55 14.27 -5.30
C ILE A 18 7.11 13.76 -5.14
N ILE A 19 6.55 13.10 -6.16
CA ILE A 19 5.20 12.54 -6.11
C ILE A 19 5.09 11.48 -5.01
N SER A 20 6.05 10.57 -4.91
CA SER A 20 6.05 9.52 -3.89
C SER A 20 6.13 10.08 -2.47
N VAL A 21 7.00 11.06 -2.24
CA VAL A 21 7.14 11.72 -0.93
C VAL A 21 5.88 12.53 -0.60
N LEU A 22 5.35 13.28 -1.55
CA LEU A 22 4.15 14.09 -1.35
C LEU A 22 2.93 13.20 -1.05
N THR A 23 2.77 12.12 -1.80
CA THR A 23 1.68 11.16 -1.60
C THR A 23 1.81 10.47 -0.24
N ALA A 24 3.01 10.01 0.13
CA ALA A 24 3.28 9.41 1.44
C ALA A 24 3.00 10.40 2.59
N LEU A 25 3.34 11.67 2.41
CA LEU A 25 3.07 12.72 3.39
C LEU A 25 1.57 12.97 3.56
N PHE A 26 0.82 13.11 2.46
CA PHE A 26 -0.63 13.27 2.52
C PHE A 26 -1.31 12.06 3.17
N VAL A 27 -0.92 10.87 2.78
CA VAL A 27 -1.40 9.62 3.37
C VAL A 27 -1.08 9.57 4.87
N GLY A 28 0.13 9.91 5.26
CA GLY A 28 0.54 9.99 6.66
C GLY A 28 -0.29 11.00 7.46
N LEU A 29 -0.58 12.17 6.88
CA LEU A 29 -1.45 13.17 7.51
C LEU A 29 -2.88 12.66 7.70
N ILE A 30 -3.48 12.06 6.67
CA ILE A 30 -4.82 11.48 6.75
C ILE A 30 -4.88 10.41 7.86
N LEU A 31 -3.90 9.53 7.90
CA LEU A 31 -3.81 8.49 8.93
C LEU A 31 -3.62 9.07 10.34
N LEU A 32 -2.82 10.13 10.46
CA LEU A 32 -2.61 10.82 11.74
C LEU A 32 -3.90 11.44 12.27
N PHE A 33 -4.68 12.07 11.40
CA PHE A 33 -6.01 12.58 11.77
C PHE A 33 -7.00 11.47 12.08
N THR A 34 -6.94 10.35 11.34
CA THR A 34 -7.85 9.21 11.51
C THR A 34 -7.61 8.48 12.84
N PHE A 35 -6.36 8.20 13.16
CA PHE A 35 -6.01 7.37 14.31
C PHE A 35 -5.57 8.16 15.56
N GLN A 36 -5.34 9.46 15.42
CA GLN A 36 -4.89 10.33 16.52
C GLN A 36 -3.66 9.78 17.28
N SER A 37 -2.81 9.06 16.57
CA SER A 37 -1.56 8.47 17.06
C SER A 37 -0.48 8.65 16.00
N ALA A 38 0.71 9.09 16.37
CA ALA A 38 1.81 9.25 15.41
C ALA A 38 2.51 7.94 15.06
N GLY A 39 2.45 6.93 15.93
CA GLY A 39 3.08 5.63 15.71
C GLY A 39 2.39 4.78 14.64
N LEU A 40 1.06 4.81 14.58
CA LEU A 40 0.28 4.05 13.61
C LEU A 40 0.53 4.48 12.15
N PRO A 41 0.46 5.78 11.79
CA PRO A 41 0.74 6.22 10.43
C PRO A 41 2.12 5.77 9.93
N PHE A 42 3.13 5.82 10.78
CA PHE A 42 4.47 5.39 10.41
C PHE A 42 4.53 3.90 10.03
N LEU A 43 3.94 3.03 10.84
CA LEU A 43 3.89 1.58 10.56
C LEU A 43 3.10 1.26 9.30
N LEU A 44 1.96 1.96 9.10
CA LEU A 44 1.10 1.76 7.92
C LEU A 44 1.81 2.21 6.64
N VAL A 45 2.38 3.42 6.64
CA VAL A 45 3.13 3.94 5.47
C VAL A 45 4.31 3.05 5.15
N LEU A 46 5.04 2.52 6.14
CA LEU A 46 6.14 1.59 5.92
C LEU A 46 5.67 0.31 5.22
N THR A 47 4.55 -0.26 5.64
CA THR A 47 3.97 -1.47 5.01
C THR A 47 3.54 -1.19 3.57
N ILE A 48 2.88 -0.05 3.34
CA ILE A 48 2.41 0.36 2.02
C ILE A 48 3.60 0.58 1.08
N GLN A 49 4.60 1.33 1.53
CA GLN A 49 5.79 1.62 0.75
C GLN A 49 6.57 0.35 0.42
N GLY A 50 6.64 -0.60 1.37
CA GLY A 50 7.24 -1.91 1.16
C GLY A 50 6.56 -2.69 0.04
N SER A 51 5.22 -2.69 -0.02
CA SER A 51 4.47 -3.36 -1.09
C SER A 51 4.73 -2.77 -2.47
N ILE A 52 4.84 -1.44 -2.54
CA ILE A 52 5.16 -0.71 -3.77
C ILE A 52 6.56 -1.07 -4.26
N TRP A 53 7.55 -1.04 -3.37
CA TRP A 53 8.93 -1.40 -3.72
C TRP A 53 9.06 -2.84 -4.22
N ILE A 54 8.40 -3.80 -3.58
CA ILE A 54 8.38 -5.20 -4.03
C ILE A 54 7.75 -5.30 -5.42
N ASN A 55 6.62 -4.63 -5.66
CA ASN A 55 5.97 -4.65 -6.97
C ASN A 55 6.89 -4.12 -8.07
N PHE A 56 7.59 -3.01 -7.82
CA PHE A 56 8.48 -2.39 -8.79
C PHE A 56 9.86 -3.06 -8.92
N SER A 57 10.22 -3.94 -7.99
CA SER A 57 11.40 -4.81 -8.14
C SER A 57 11.15 -5.97 -9.11
N MET A 58 9.90 -6.38 -9.33
CA MET A 58 9.55 -7.51 -10.18
C MET A 58 9.98 -7.38 -11.65
N PRO A 59 9.85 -6.23 -12.34
CA PRO A 59 10.34 -6.05 -13.71
C PRO A 59 11.83 -6.34 -13.86
N TYR A 60 12.64 -5.95 -12.86
CA TYR A 60 14.07 -6.26 -12.84
C TYR A 60 14.32 -7.76 -12.76
N LEU A 61 13.56 -8.50 -11.94
CA LEU A 61 13.68 -9.94 -11.79
C LEU A 61 13.19 -10.71 -13.03
N THR A 62 12.18 -10.19 -13.72
CA THR A 62 11.57 -10.83 -14.89
C THR A 62 12.15 -10.39 -16.23
N GLY A 63 13.09 -9.43 -16.22
CA GLY A 63 13.68 -8.86 -17.44
C GLY A 63 12.67 -8.13 -18.34
N SER A 64 11.52 -7.72 -17.78
CA SER A 64 10.46 -7.04 -18.53
C SER A 64 10.65 -5.53 -18.51
N THR A 65 10.43 -4.87 -19.65
CA THR A 65 10.44 -3.42 -19.74
C THR A 65 9.12 -2.85 -19.22
N MET A 66 9.20 -1.77 -18.44
CA MET A 66 8.04 -1.09 -17.91
C MET A 66 7.99 0.34 -18.44
N TYR A 67 6.79 0.76 -18.89
CA TYR A 67 6.61 2.14 -19.31
C TYR A 67 6.59 3.07 -18.10
N PHE A 68 7.26 4.21 -18.21
CA PHE A 68 7.35 5.20 -17.13
C PHE A 68 5.99 5.67 -16.63
N LEU A 69 5.04 5.91 -17.55
CA LEU A 69 3.68 6.30 -17.20
C LEU A 69 2.98 5.24 -16.34
N SER A 70 3.24 3.95 -16.61
CA SER A 70 2.70 2.84 -15.81
C SER A 70 3.23 2.87 -14.38
N TYR A 71 4.49 3.27 -14.20
CA TYR A 71 5.09 3.41 -12.88
C TYR A 71 4.38 4.50 -12.04
N LEU A 72 4.24 5.72 -12.58
CA LEU A 72 3.62 6.84 -11.86
C LEU A 72 2.16 6.56 -11.49
N VAL A 73 1.38 6.09 -12.46
CA VAL A 73 -0.05 5.83 -12.26
C VAL A 73 -0.27 4.68 -11.28
N VAL A 74 0.46 3.57 -11.43
CA VAL A 74 0.28 2.40 -10.56
C VAL A 74 0.77 2.68 -9.15
N SER A 75 1.87 3.42 -8.94
CA SER A 75 2.32 3.77 -7.59
C SER A 75 1.24 4.53 -6.82
N SER A 76 0.59 5.50 -7.46
CA SER A 76 -0.49 6.30 -6.85
C SER A 76 -1.74 5.46 -6.55
N ILE A 77 -2.18 4.63 -7.50
CA ILE A 77 -3.35 3.76 -7.32
C ILE A 77 -3.07 2.69 -6.26
N GLN A 78 -1.91 2.05 -6.30
CA GLN A 78 -1.53 1.01 -5.34
C GLN A 78 -1.44 1.58 -3.93
N MET A 79 -0.88 2.78 -3.76
CA MET A 79 -0.85 3.46 -2.46
C MET A 79 -2.26 3.69 -1.92
N GLY A 80 -3.17 4.23 -2.73
CA GLY A 80 -4.56 4.46 -2.35
C GLY A 80 -5.30 3.18 -1.99
N ALA A 81 -5.21 2.14 -2.81
CA ALA A 81 -5.87 0.87 -2.54
C ALA A 81 -5.30 0.14 -1.31
N THR A 82 -3.97 0.18 -1.12
CA THR A 82 -3.34 -0.51 0.02
C THR A 82 -3.65 0.16 1.35
N ILE A 83 -3.77 1.49 1.37
CA ILE A 83 -4.12 2.23 2.60
C ILE A 83 -5.51 1.83 3.12
N ASP A 84 -6.48 1.63 2.23
CA ASP A 84 -7.83 1.24 2.62
C ASP A 84 -7.83 -0.12 3.33
N TYR A 85 -7.06 -1.10 2.83
CA TYR A 85 -6.90 -2.40 3.49
C TYR A 85 -6.24 -2.26 4.86
N ALA A 86 -5.21 -1.44 4.95
CA ALA A 86 -4.49 -1.20 6.20
C ALA A 86 -5.37 -0.49 7.24
N ILE A 87 -6.19 0.49 6.83
CA ILE A 87 -7.15 1.19 7.70
C ILE A 87 -8.19 0.21 8.26
N VAL A 88 -8.75 -0.65 7.42
CA VAL A 88 -9.78 -1.62 7.84
C VAL A 88 -9.26 -2.54 8.93
N ILE A 89 -8.09 -3.16 8.75
CA ILE A 89 -7.48 -4.04 9.77
C ILE A 89 -7.15 -3.26 11.04
N THR A 90 -6.51 -2.10 10.91
CA THR A 90 -6.06 -1.30 12.04
C THR A 90 -7.23 -0.77 12.87
N SER A 91 -8.29 -0.29 12.23
CA SER A 91 -9.52 0.17 12.91
C SER A 91 -10.18 -0.95 13.70
N ARG A 92 -10.28 -2.15 13.10
CA ARG A 92 -10.82 -3.33 13.80
C ARG A 92 -9.93 -3.74 14.97
N TYR A 93 -8.61 -3.75 14.77
CA TYR A 93 -7.66 -4.06 15.85
C TYR A 93 -7.80 -3.10 17.03
N LEU A 94 -7.85 -1.78 16.77
CA LEU A 94 -7.98 -0.78 17.83
C LEU A 94 -9.30 -0.88 18.59
N ALA A 95 -10.40 -1.25 17.91
CA ALA A 95 -11.68 -1.49 18.57
C ALA A 95 -11.60 -2.73 19.49
N LEU A 96 -11.15 -3.86 18.96
CA LEU A 96 -11.05 -5.12 19.71
C LEU A 96 -10.01 -5.08 20.83
N ARG A 97 -8.94 -4.28 20.66
CA ARG A 97 -7.93 -4.07 21.69
C ARG A 97 -8.48 -3.47 22.98
N LYS A 98 -9.55 -2.66 22.89
CA LYS A 98 -10.21 -2.07 24.06
C LYS A 98 -11.05 -3.09 24.82
N GLU A 99 -11.56 -4.11 24.14
CA GLU A 99 -12.43 -5.12 24.69
C GLU A 99 -11.69 -6.39 25.15
N MET A 100 -10.56 -6.70 24.50
CA MET A 100 -9.79 -7.92 24.73
C MET A 100 -8.47 -7.63 25.46
N ALA A 101 -8.22 -8.34 26.56
CA ALA A 101 -6.95 -8.25 27.28
C ALA A 101 -5.77 -8.86 26.51
N ASP A 102 -6.03 -9.86 25.64
CA ASP A 102 -5.01 -10.55 24.85
C ASP A 102 -4.86 -9.90 23.46
N ARG A 103 -3.74 -9.20 23.27
CA ARG A 103 -3.40 -8.49 22.05
C ARG A 103 -3.32 -9.41 20.81
N LYS A 104 -2.81 -10.64 21.00
CA LYS A 104 -2.72 -11.61 19.90
C LYS A 104 -4.09 -12.05 19.43
N LYS A 105 -5.01 -12.29 20.35
CA LYS A 105 -6.39 -12.63 20.02
C LYS A 105 -7.10 -11.45 19.32
N ALA A 106 -6.89 -10.23 19.80
CA ALA A 106 -7.46 -9.04 19.18
C ALA A 106 -7.00 -8.86 17.72
N VAL A 107 -5.71 -9.06 17.42
CA VAL A 107 -5.18 -9.00 16.05
C VAL A 107 -5.75 -10.11 15.17
N THR A 108 -5.82 -11.35 15.68
CA THR A 108 -6.36 -12.48 14.93
C THR A 108 -7.84 -12.26 14.59
N GLU A 109 -8.61 -11.77 15.54
CA GLU A 109 -10.02 -11.48 15.35
C GLU A 109 -10.23 -10.29 14.39
N ALA A 110 -9.39 -9.25 14.49
CA ALA A 110 -9.41 -8.14 13.54
C ALA A 110 -9.15 -8.61 12.10
N LEU A 111 -8.19 -9.54 11.92
CA LEU A 111 -7.94 -10.16 10.62
C LEU A 111 -9.13 -10.95 10.12
N ASN A 112 -9.72 -11.81 10.95
CA ASN A 112 -10.87 -12.62 10.58
C ASN A 112 -12.05 -11.76 10.13
N GLN A 113 -12.34 -10.68 10.84
CA GLN A 113 -13.42 -9.76 10.50
C GLN A 113 -13.15 -8.92 9.26
N SER A 114 -11.87 -8.60 8.99
CA SER A 114 -11.48 -7.79 7.83
C SER A 114 -11.26 -8.62 6.57
N PHE A 115 -11.00 -9.92 6.72
CA PHE A 115 -10.65 -10.84 5.64
C PHE A 115 -11.64 -10.82 4.46
N PRO A 116 -12.96 -10.97 4.66
CA PRO A 116 -13.92 -10.99 3.56
C PRO A 116 -13.89 -9.70 2.73
N THR A 117 -13.82 -8.56 3.41
CA THR A 117 -13.81 -7.24 2.76
C THR A 117 -12.56 -7.05 1.91
N ILE A 118 -11.38 -7.36 2.47
CA ILE A 118 -10.10 -7.18 1.79
C ILE A 118 -9.98 -8.14 0.60
N ILE A 119 -10.32 -9.40 0.78
CA ILE A 119 -10.26 -10.38 -0.32
C ILE A 119 -11.24 -10.02 -1.43
N THR A 120 -12.46 -9.62 -1.12
CA THR A 120 -13.45 -9.26 -2.15
C THR A 120 -12.99 -8.04 -2.95
N SER A 121 -12.65 -6.94 -2.29
CA SER A 121 -12.22 -5.71 -2.99
C SER A 121 -10.88 -5.91 -3.72
N GLY A 122 -9.95 -6.60 -3.09
CA GLY A 122 -8.66 -6.90 -3.68
C GLY A 122 -8.74 -7.84 -4.89
N THR A 123 -9.62 -8.85 -4.85
CA THR A 123 -9.87 -9.73 -6.00
C THR A 123 -10.49 -8.97 -7.17
N ILE A 124 -11.43 -8.07 -6.90
CA ILE A 124 -12.04 -7.22 -7.94
C ILE A 124 -10.96 -6.36 -8.61
N LEU A 125 -10.14 -5.64 -7.83
CA LEU A 125 -9.10 -4.77 -8.37
C LEU A 125 -8.02 -5.56 -9.11
N THR A 126 -7.60 -6.70 -8.58
CA THR A 126 -6.65 -7.62 -9.21
C THR A 126 -7.17 -8.14 -10.54
N SER A 127 -8.41 -8.63 -10.56
CA SER A 127 -9.06 -9.14 -11.77
C SER A 127 -9.21 -8.06 -12.84
N ALA A 128 -9.67 -6.87 -12.44
CA ALA A 128 -9.75 -5.72 -13.34
C ALA A 128 -8.38 -5.35 -13.93
N GLY A 129 -7.33 -5.33 -13.11
CA GLY A 129 -5.97 -5.08 -13.57
C GLY A 129 -5.50 -6.11 -14.61
N PHE A 130 -5.70 -7.40 -14.35
CA PHE A 130 -5.32 -8.45 -15.31
C PHE A 130 -6.18 -8.44 -16.56
N VAL A 131 -7.49 -8.24 -16.46
CA VAL A 131 -8.39 -8.11 -17.62
C VAL A 131 -7.92 -6.98 -18.53
N ILE A 132 -7.66 -5.80 -18.00
CA ILE A 132 -7.09 -4.67 -18.74
C ILE A 132 -5.73 -5.06 -19.34
N GLY A 133 -4.87 -5.68 -18.53
CA GLY A 133 -3.52 -6.05 -18.94
C GLY A 133 -3.41 -7.08 -20.06
N TYR A 134 -4.42 -7.94 -20.22
CA TYR A 134 -4.41 -8.98 -21.24
C TYR A 134 -5.34 -8.72 -22.44
N LEU A 135 -6.42 -7.94 -22.25
CA LEU A 135 -7.39 -7.67 -23.32
C LEU A 135 -7.07 -6.40 -24.12
N THR A 136 -6.22 -5.50 -23.59
CA THR A 136 -5.89 -4.25 -24.26
C THR A 136 -4.78 -4.42 -25.30
N ASN A 137 -4.99 -3.92 -26.51
CA ASN A 137 -3.98 -3.89 -27.56
C ASN A 137 -2.95 -2.77 -27.41
N ASN A 138 -3.21 -1.78 -26.57
CA ASN A 138 -2.28 -0.69 -26.28
C ASN A 138 -1.23 -1.15 -25.28
N ALA A 139 0.04 -1.16 -25.68
CA ALA A 139 1.14 -1.68 -24.85
C ALA A 139 1.31 -0.95 -23.51
N VAL A 140 1.07 0.37 -23.48
CA VAL A 140 1.17 1.17 -22.25
C VAL A 140 0.06 0.80 -21.27
N ILE A 141 -1.19 0.72 -21.75
CA ILE A 141 -2.35 0.37 -20.92
C ILE A 141 -2.26 -1.09 -20.47
N ALA A 142 -1.80 -1.99 -21.34
CA ALA A 142 -1.57 -3.39 -20.97
C ALA A 142 -0.50 -3.52 -19.87
N SER A 143 0.59 -2.76 -19.96
CA SER A 143 1.61 -2.69 -18.91
C SER A 143 1.02 -2.18 -17.58
N LEU A 144 0.24 -1.10 -17.64
CA LEU A 144 -0.48 -0.53 -16.49
C LEU A 144 -1.35 -1.58 -15.79
N GLY A 145 -2.19 -2.29 -16.55
CA GLY A 145 -3.09 -3.31 -16.02
C GLY A 145 -2.35 -4.45 -15.35
N LYS A 146 -1.31 -5.00 -15.98
CA LYS A 146 -0.51 -6.10 -15.42
C LYS A 146 0.20 -5.70 -14.12
N VAL A 147 0.80 -4.52 -14.10
CA VAL A 147 1.53 -4.02 -12.89
C VAL A 147 0.54 -3.72 -11.77
N LEU A 148 -0.64 -3.17 -12.07
CA LEU A 148 -1.70 -2.91 -11.10
C LEU A 148 -2.23 -4.21 -10.50
N GLY A 149 -2.60 -5.18 -11.32
CA GLY A 149 -3.13 -6.47 -10.85
C GLY A 149 -2.13 -7.21 -9.96
N ARG A 150 -0.86 -7.27 -10.36
CA ARG A 150 0.21 -7.86 -9.55
C ARG A 150 0.47 -7.06 -8.28
N GLY A 151 0.51 -5.74 -8.36
CA GLY A 151 0.73 -4.86 -7.21
C GLY A 151 -0.34 -5.01 -6.14
N THR A 152 -1.60 -5.13 -6.56
CA THR A 152 -2.72 -5.37 -5.64
C THR A 152 -2.57 -6.70 -4.91
N LEU A 153 -2.21 -7.78 -5.60
CA LEU A 153 -1.96 -9.08 -4.97
C LEU A 153 -0.84 -9.00 -3.92
N ILE A 154 0.28 -8.38 -4.26
CA ILE A 154 1.40 -8.18 -3.34
C ILE A 154 0.94 -7.38 -2.12
N SER A 155 0.17 -6.31 -2.33
CA SER A 155 -0.36 -5.48 -1.25
C SER A 155 -1.26 -6.26 -0.30
N ILE A 156 -2.19 -7.07 -0.81
CA ILE A 156 -3.08 -7.90 0.02
C ILE A 156 -2.25 -8.86 0.88
N ILE A 157 -1.29 -9.56 0.28
CA ILE A 157 -0.44 -10.52 0.99
C ILE A 157 0.34 -9.81 2.10
N LEU A 158 0.98 -8.67 1.80
CA LEU A 158 1.73 -7.92 2.81
C LEU A 158 0.83 -7.39 3.93
N VAL A 159 -0.30 -6.79 3.58
CA VAL A 159 -1.20 -6.22 4.58
C VAL A 159 -1.78 -7.33 5.47
N MET A 160 -2.05 -8.52 4.95
CA MET A 160 -2.57 -9.62 5.75
C MET A 160 -1.50 -10.37 6.56
N THR A 161 -0.23 -10.33 6.15
CA THR A 161 0.85 -11.06 6.83
C THR A 161 1.75 -10.15 7.66
N VAL A 162 2.23 -9.06 7.10
CA VAL A 162 3.23 -8.18 7.73
C VAL A 162 2.57 -7.17 8.66
N LEU A 163 1.47 -6.54 8.24
CA LEU A 163 0.81 -5.51 9.04
C LEU A 163 0.37 -6.00 10.42
N PRO A 164 -0.24 -7.19 10.61
CA PRO A 164 -0.60 -7.68 11.93
C PRO A 164 0.60 -7.87 12.85
N GLN A 165 1.73 -8.31 12.30
CA GLN A 165 2.97 -8.45 13.06
C GLN A 165 3.51 -7.07 13.49
N LEU A 166 3.46 -6.10 12.60
CA LEU A 166 3.87 -4.74 12.90
C LEU A 166 2.96 -4.08 13.95
N LEU A 167 1.65 -4.34 13.92
CA LEU A 167 0.72 -3.85 14.93
C LEU A 167 1.03 -4.43 16.31
N LEU A 168 1.37 -5.71 16.40
CA LEU A 168 1.76 -6.36 17.65
C LEU A 168 3.10 -5.84 18.20
N LEU A 169 4.10 -5.68 17.32
CA LEU A 169 5.41 -5.15 17.70
C LEU A 169 5.34 -3.67 18.05
N GLY A 170 4.53 -2.91 17.30
CA GLY A 170 4.33 -1.49 17.46
C GLY A 170 3.38 -1.10 18.59
N ASP A 171 2.76 -2.05 19.28
CA ASP A 171 1.74 -1.77 20.28
C ASP A 171 2.26 -0.88 21.43
N LYS A 172 3.52 -1.08 21.88
CA LYS A 172 4.20 -0.21 22.84
C LYS A 172 4.45 1.21 22.32
N LEU A 173 4.65 1.34 21.00
CA LEU A 173 4.85 2.61 20.33
C LEU A 173 3.52 3.36 20.19
N ILE A 174 2.45 2.63 19.90
CA ILE A 174 1.08 3.13 19.81
C ILE A 174 0.66 3.72 21.17
N ASP A 175 0.87 2.98 22.28
CA ASP A 175 0.57 3.44 23.63
C ASP A 175 1.31 4.72 24.04
N ARG A 176 2.55 4.89 23.57
CA ARG A 176 3.36 6.08 23.86
C ARG A 176 3.03 7.29 23.02
N THR A 177 2.40 7.11 21.87
CA THR A 177 2.14 8.16 20.88
C THR A 177 0.65 8.48 20.72
N GLU A 178 -0.24 7.90 21.54
CA GLU A 178 -1.63 8.33 21.61
C GLU A 178 -1.72 9.78 22.09
N LEU A 179 -2.24 10.66 21.20
CA LEU A 179 -2.38 12.10 21.45
C LEU A 179 -3.55 12.45 22.38
N THR A 180 -4.47 11.50 22.62
CA THR A 180 -5.64 11.64 23.48
C THR A 180 -5.55 10.67 24.67
N ARG A 181 -4.70 11.00 25.61
CA ARG A 181 -4.74 10.42 26.96
C ARG A 181 -5.35 11.46 27.90
N SER A 182 -6.67 11.60 27.90
CA SER A 182 -7.43 12.25 28.97
C SER A 182 -8.58 11.34 29.37
#